data_b5e249859ad479cb5514f97c299bba08
#
_entry.id   b5e249859ad479cb5514f97c299bba08
#
_cell.length_a   1.000
_cell.length_b   1.000
_cell.length_c   1.000
_cell.angle_alpha   90.00
_cell.angle_beta   90.00
_cell.angle_gamma   90.00
#
_symmetry.space_group_name_H-M   'P 1'
#
loop_
_entity.id
_entity.type
_entity.pdbx_description
1 polymer ?
#
loop_
_entity_poly.entity_id
_entity_poly.type
_entity_poly.pdbx_seq_one_letter_code
_entity_poly.pdbx_strand_id
1 'polypeptide(L)'
;METRLINEKFSEYKFKLDTFLKELHQFTIDFQSEEFQKIVSNLRTNINEPFLFVVVGEVKAGKSSFINALLKANVCKVDAAPCTDVVQKIEYSDEENETTLSEHYKKIGMPVDILRTIAIVDTPGTNTVIKHHQEITQKFVPNSDLVLFVFPAKNPHTQSAWELLDYVNDEWKKNVVFILQQADLARPEELETNIAKVKEYAIQRNITSPIVFATSAILELEGKENSGFKKVREFIYNTITGGNHLKLKLLSNLDTAGQVIKKSKDALNKHKEQLDKDAEFVKKIKIRLTSGEKHSAFEIKSLVDRLVANYDRIANDVKEEFEEGLSVFSLFKRTFGAFFNKESSIKNWINDLQNGFEKKLKGTFEEIADDGAKHFLDGIRTLLQNLIDELGNKEQQRIDKEELYLKIGEERGRVIHDVKLKVTDLLSNDSFAEFLNSNPSSLAPTAMGGGLLAIIGAIILSTTQVAFLDITGGILTGAGLLIAGGVLLFRKGKIIKQFKNGLDAGKNKFEIELNEKLHAKLNLIYKDIDRSFIPFYEFTETERNKILPLLEKFENVNNKFLQLKNEINSAF
;
A
#
# COMPACT_ATOMS: atom_id res chain seq x y z
N MET A 1 -12.51 4.31 57.14
CA MET A 1 -11.70 5.39 56.56
C MET A 1 -10.99 4.93 55.30
N GLU A 2 -10.26 3.79 55.32
CA GLU A 2 -9.59 3.22 54.15
C GLU A 2 -10.51 2.93 52.97
N THR A 3 -11.66 2.28 53.18
CA THR A 3 -12.62 1.94 52.11
C THR A 3 -13.18 3.19 51.41
N ARG A 4 -13.33 4.30 52.10
CA ARG A 4 -13.81 5.57 51.55
C ARG A 4 -12.72 6.22 50.66
N LEU A 5 -11.47 6.19 51.10
CA LEU A 5 -10.31 6.69 50.36
C LEU A 5 -10.05 5.85 49.09
N ILE A 6 -10.22 4.52 49.14
CA ILE A 6 -10.08 3.62 48.00
C ILE A 6 -11.18 3.92 46.97
N ASN A 7 -12.43 4.13 47.41
CA ASN A 7 -13.54 4.47 46.52
C ASN A 7 -13.37 5.85 45.85
N GLU A 8 -12.86 6.84 46.56
CA GLU A 8 -12.56 8.17 46.01
C GLU A 8 -11.43 8.09 44.96
N LYS A 9 -10.34 7.38 45.24
CA LYS A 9 -9.28 7.14 44.26
C LYS A 9 -9.76 6.38 43.04
N PHE A 10 -10.55 5.32 43.23
CA PHE A 10 -11.13 4.59 42.13
C PHE A 10 -12.00 5.48 41.23
N SER A 11 -12.83 6.32 41.80
CA SER A 11 -13.68 7.25 41.06
C SER A 11 -12.84 8.23 40.22
N GLU A 12 -11.73 8.71 40.76
CA GLU A 12 -10.78 9.57 40.04
C GLU A 12 -10.16 8.83 38.87
N TYR A 13 -9.58 7.65 39.07
CA TYR A 13 -8.93 6.88 38.02
C TYR A 13 -9.91 6.32 37.00
N LYS A 14 -11.14 5.99 37.39
CA LYS A 14 -12.23 5.66 36.49
C LYS A 14 -12.54 6.81 35.54
N PHE A 15 -12.63 8.04 36.05
CA PHE A 15 -12.84 9.23 35.23
C PHE A 15 -11.67 9.49 34.29
N LYS A 16 -10.43 9.38 34.76
CA LYS A 16 -9.23 9.50 33.91
C LYS A 16 -9.22 8.45 32.80
N LEU A 17 -9.58 7.21 33.12
CA LEU A 17 -9.64 6.12 32.15
C LEU A 17 -10.76 6.31 31.13
N ASP A 18 -11.98 6.72 31.55
CA ASP A 18 -13.06 7.02 30.59
C ASP A 18 -12.67 8.17 29.66
N THR A 19 -12.00 9.20 30.16
CA THR A 19 -11.50 10.32 29.35
C THR A 19 -10.46 9.84 28.34
N PHE A 20 -9.51 9.02 28.77
CA PHE A 20 -8.52 8.41 27.88
C PHE A 20 -9.17 7.51 26.82
N LEU A 21 -10.14 6.68 27.20
CA LEU A 21 -10.86 5.80 26.25
C LEU A 21 -11.71 6.60 25.24
N LYS A 22 -12.21 7.79 25.61
CA LYS A 22 -12.85 8.70 24.63
C LYS A 22 -11.86 9.17 23.58
N GLU A 23 -10.66 9.56 23.98
CA GLU A 23 -9.61 9.98 23.05
C GLU A 23 -9.13 8.82 22.17
N LEU A 24 -8.95 7.63 22.76
CA LEU A 24 -8.61 6.43 22.03
C LEU A 24 -9.71 6.05 21.03
N HIS A 25 -10.98 6.17 21.41
CA HIS A 25 -12.11 5.92 20.50
C HIS A 25 -12.09 6.89 19.33
N GLN A 26 -11.86 8.19 19.57
CA GLN A 26 -11.71 9.17 18.48
C GLN A 26 -10.54 8.83 17.57
N PHE A 27 -9.42 8.41 18.14
CA PHE A 27 -8.29 7.94 17.35
C PHE A 27 -8.66 6.72 16.49
N THR A 28 -9.43 5.75 17.01
CA THR A 28 -9.85 4.58 16.22
C THR A 28 -10.81 4.93 15.08
N ILE A 29 -11.57 6.02 15.20
CA ILE A 29 -12.40 6.59 14.12
C ILE A 29 -11.48 7.17 13.04
N ASP A 30 -10.51 8.00 13.42
CA ASP A 30 -9.55 8.61 12.49
C ASP A 30 -8.68 7.52 11.82
N PHE A 31 -8.39 6.46 12.55
CA PHE A 31 -7.68 5.26 12.08
C PHE A 31 -8.55 4.36 11.18
N GLN A 32 -9.88 4.58 11.12
CA GLN A 32 -10.87 3.88 10.30
C GLN A 32 -10.97 2.36 10.57
N SER A 33 -10.75 1.90 11.80
CA SER A 33 -10.93 0.50 12.19
C SER A 33 -12.23 0.30 12.96
N GLU A 34 -13.23 -0.34 12.34
CA GLU A 34 -14.49 -0.68 12.99
C GLU A 34 -14.31 -1.66 14.15
N GLU A 35 -13.36 -2.60 14.01
CA GLU A 35 -13.02 -3.56 15.06
C GLU A 35 -12.54 -2.82 16.32
N PHE A 36 -11.58 -1.90 16.16
CA PHE A 36 -11.03 -1.15 17.31
C PHE A 36 -12.05 -0.20 17.92
N GLN A 37 -12.91 0.43 17.10
CA GLN A 37 -14.01 1.26 17.60
C GLN A 37 -14.95 0.45 18.49
N LYS A 38 -15.33 -0.76 18.09
CA LYS A 38 -16.19 -1.66 18.88
C LYS A 38 -15.50 -2.08 20.18
N ILE A 39 -14.21 -2.45 20.12
CA ILE A 39 -13.46 -2.83 21.31
C ILE A 39 -13.43 -1.68 22.31
N VAL A 40 -13.04 -0.48 21.90
CA VAL A 40 -12.92 0.68 22.80
C VAL A 40 -14.28 1.14 23.32
N SER A 41 -15.35 1.06 22.51
CA SER A 41 -16.72 1.33 22.97
C SER A 41 -17.15 0.36 24.07
N ASN A 42 -16.86 -0.94 23.91
CA ASN A 42 -17.16 -1.95 24.93
C ASN A 42 -16.37 -1.69 26.22
N LEU A 43 -15.10 -1.27 26.14
CA LEU A 43 -14.31 -0.93 27.33
C LEU A 43 -14.94 0.21 28.14
N ARG A 44 -15.48 1.23 27.47
CA ARG A 44 -16.19 2.34 28.13
C ARG A 44 -17.48 1.89 28.83
N THR A 45 -18.18 0.93 28.25
CA THR A 45 -19.36 0.32 28.89
C THR A 45 -18.95 -0.51 30.11
N ASN A 46 -17.93 -1.35 29.95
CA ASN A 46 -17.48 -2.27 31.00
C ASN A 46 -16.99 -1.58 32.29
N ILE A 47 -16.40 -0.39 32.21
CA ILE A 47 -15.99 0.36 33.40
C ILE A 47 -17.15 0.62 34.36
N ASN A 48 -18.36 0.70 33.86
CA ASN A 48 -19.57 1.00 34.64
C ASN A 48 -20.34 -0.25 35.07
N GLU A 49 -20.01 -1.43 34.49
CA GLU A 49 -20.67 -2.69 34.83
C GLU A 49 -20.10 -3.34 36.09
N PRO A 50 -20.85 -4.26 36.74
CA PRO A 50 -20.32 -5.13 37.80
C PRO A 50 -19.09 -5.89 37.33
N PHE A 51 -18.29 -6.40 38.29
CA PHE A 51 -17.09 -7.20 37.99
C PHE A 51 -17.46 -8.46 37.23
N LEU A 52 -16.92 -8.63 36.01
CA LEU A 52 -17.34 -9.69 35.10
C LEU A 52 -16.47 -10.93 35.22
N PHE A 53 -17.06 -12.02 35.73
CA PHE A 53 -16.45 -13.34 35.74
C PHE A 53 -16.87 -14.11 34.50
N VAL A 54 -15.91 -14.66 33.75
CA VAL A 54 -16.18 -15.57 32.64
C VAL A 54 -15.77 -16.97 33.04
N VAL A 55 -16.73 -17.90 33.01
CA VAL A 55 -16.50 -19.30 33.37
C VAL A 55 -16.32 -20.10 32.07
N VAL A 56 -15.12 -20.67 31.93
CA VAL A 56 -14.73 -21.46 30.74
C VAL A 56 -14.30 -22.87 31.15
N GLY A 57 -14.35 -23.80 30.23
CA GLY A 57 -13.93 -25.19 30.49
C GLY A 57 -14.64 -26.18 29.57
N GLU A 58 -14.24 -27.43 29.61
CA GLU A 58 -14.82 -28.47 28.76
C GLU A 58 -16.30 -28.78 29.03
N VAL A 59 -16.95 -29.42 28.09
CA VAL A 59 -18.27 -30.03 28.29
C VAL A 59 -18.18 -31.01 29.44
N LYS A 60 -19.16 -30.99 30.37
CA LYS A 60 -19.22 -31.82 31.58
C LYS A 60 -18.11 -31.56 32.64
N ALA A 61 -17.32 -30.48 32.50
CA ALA A 61 -16.38 -30.09 33.56
C ALA A 61 -17.09 -29.61 34.84
N GLY A 62 -18.39 -29.38 34.81
CA GLY A 62 -19.20 -28.95 35.95
C GLY A 62 -19.30 -27.41 36.10
N LYS A 63 -19.17 -26.65 35.02
CA LYS A 63 -19.26 -25.16 35.01
C LYS A 63 -20.59 -24.69 35.58
N SER A 64 -21.70 -25.13 35.01
CA SER A 64 -23.06 -24.73 35.43
C SER A 64 -23.36 -25.14 36.87
N SER A 65 -22.92 -26.36 37.28
CA SER A 65 -23.00 -26.81 38.69
C SER A 65 -22.15 -25.95 39.63
N PHE A 66 -20.96 -25.56 39.20
CA PHE A 66 -20.10 -24.63 39.96
C PHE A 66 -20.78 -23.28 40.17
N ILE A 67 -21.37 -22.71 39.10
CA ILE A 67 -22.08 -21.42 39.16
C ILE A 67 -23.26 -21.52 40.13
N ASN A 68 -24.10 -22.54 40.00
CA ASN A 68 -25.25 -22.76 40.86
C ASN A 68 -24.83 -22.89 42.36
N ALA A 69 -23.77 -23.67 42.64
CA ALA A 69 -23.25 -23.81 43.97
C ALA A 69 -22.60 -22.54 44.53
N LEU A 70 -21.90 -21.78 43.68
CA LEU A 70 -21.32 -20.47 44.03
C LEU A 70 -22.41 -19.47 44.47
N LEU A 71 -23.48 -19.39 43.69
CA LEU A 71 -24.61 -18.50 43.88
C LEU A 71 -25.62 -19.02 44.92
N LYS A 72 -25.54 -20.30 45.32
CA LYS A 72 -26.57 -20.99 46.12
C LYS A 72 -27.97 -20.88 45.52
N ALA A 73 -28.05 -20.87 44.23
CA ALA A 73 -29.30 -20.72 43.46
C ALA A 73 -29.26 -21.57 42.17
N ASN A 74 -30.40 -22.04 41.73
CA ASN A 74 -30.53 -22.86 40.53
C ASN A 74 -30.71 -21.94 39.31
N VAL A 75 -29.63 -21.36 38.82
CA VAL A 75 -29.63 -20.38 37.73
C VAL A 75 -29.37 -21.05 36.38
N CYS A 76 -28.38 -21.92 36.35
CA CYS A 76 -27.99 -22.64 35.13
C CYS A 76 -28.65 -24.04 35.12
N LYS A 77 -29.20 -24.44 33.97
CA LYS A 77 -29.70 -25.84 33.80
C LYS A 77 -28.53 -26.81 33.87
N VAL A 78 -28.69 -27.85 34.72
CA VAL A 78 -27.72 -28.93 34.84
C VAL A 78 -28.37 -30.22 34.39
N ASP A 79 -27.86 -30.85 33.34
CA ASP A 79 -28.37 -32.13 32.84
C ASP A 79 -27.19 -33.06 32.51
N ALA A 80 -27.46 -34.36 32.44
CA ALA A 80 -26.48 -35.39 31.99
C ALA A 80 -26.13 -35.25 30.49
N ALA A 81 -27.03 -34.65 29.67
CA ALA A 81 -26.76 -34.26 28.30
C ALA A 81 -26.10 -32.84 28.23
N PRO A 82 -25.36 -32.49 27.17
CA PRO A 82 -24.87 -31.13 27.02
C PRO A 82 -26.02 -30.13 26.97
N CYS A 83 -26.09 -29.21 27.94
CA CYS A 83 -27.28 -28.37 28.12
C CYS A 83 -27.04 -26.91 27.80
N THR A 84 -25.77 -26.45 27.69
CA THR A 84 -25.43 -25.08 27.48
C THR A 84 -24.94 -24.91 26.05
N ASP A 85 -25.87 -24.64 25.10
CA ASP A 85 -25.55 -24.33 23.70
C ASP A 85 -25.45 -22.82 23.47
N VAL A 86 -25.77 -22.02 24.48
CA VAL A 86 -25.89 -20.55 24.41
C VAL A 86 -25.08 -19.94 25.53
N VAL A 87 -24.34 -18.87 25.25
CA VAL A 87 -23.66 -18.07 26.27
C VAL A 87 -24.71 -17.37 27.14
N GLN A 88 -24.57 -17.49 28.48
CA GLN A 88 -25.51 -16.91 29.44
C GLN A 88 -24.80 -15.90 30.33
N LYS A 89 -25.23 -14.60 30.31
CA LYS A 89 -24.79 -13.59 31.27
C LYS A 89 -25.78 -13.54 32.42
N ILE A 90 -25.28 -13.83 33.61
CA ILE A 90 -26.03 -13.82 34.86
C ILE A 90 -25.68 -12.55 35.61
N GLU A 91 -26.66 -11.72 35.92
CA GLU A 91 -26.48 -10.45 36.62
C GLU A 91 -27.58 -10.23 37.66
N TYR A 92 -27.41 -9.18 38.49
CA TYR A 92 -28.42 -8.82 39.48
C TYR A 92 -29.69 -8.28 38.82
N SER A 93 -30.82 -8.74 39.33
CA SER A 93 -32.14 -8.18 39.05
C SER A 93 -33.00 -8.33 40.30
N ASP A 94 -33.92 -7.40 40.56
CA ASP A 94 -34.83 -7.50 41.71
C ASP A 94 -35.84 -8.65 41.56
N GLU A 95 -36.10 -9.08 40.32
CA GLU A 95 -36.95 -10.22 39.97
C GLU A 95 -36.21 -11.16 39.00
N GLU A 96 -36.55 -12.46 39.09
CA GLU A 96 -36.03 -13.44 38.12
C GLU A 96 -36.57 -13.12 36.71
N ASN A 97 -35.64 -12.94 35.77
CA ASN A 97 -36.00 -12.72 34.37
C ASN A 97 -34.96 -13.36 33.43
N GLU A 98 -35.45 -13.69 32.24
CA GLU A 98 -34.60 -14.21 31.14
C GLU A 98 -34.91 -13.40 29.89
N THR A 99 -33.87 -12.83 29.25
CA THR A 99 -33.96 -12.08 28.01
C THR A 99 -33.01 -12.69 26.99
N THR A 100 -33.53 -13.12 25.85
CA THR A 100 -32.74 -13.58 24.71
C THR A 100 -32.30 -12.40 23.87
N LEU A 101 -31.00 -12.12 23.81
CA LEU A 101 -30.42 -11.00 23.07
C LEU A 101 -30.03 -11.39 21.64
N SER A 102 -29.66 -12.67 21.42
CA SER A 102 -29.42 -13.25 20.11
C SER A 102 -29.60 -14.77 20.16
N GLU A 103 -29.52 -15.46 19.01
CA GLU A 103 -29.62 -16.92 18.91
C GLU A 103 -28.63 -17.65 19.85
N HIS A 104 -27.48 -17.03 20.16
CA HIS A 104 -26.40 -17.63 20.94
C HIS A 104 -26.09 -16.87 22.24
N TYR A 105 -26.91 -15.89 22.65
CA TYR A 105 -26.64 -15.09 23.83
C TYR A 105 -27.91 -14.74 24.60
N LYS A 106 -27.92 -15.14 25.88
CA LYS A 106 -29.01 -14.88 26.83
C LYS A 106 -28.51 -14.09 28.05
N LYS A 107 -29.41 -13.29 28.61
CA LYS A 107 -29.21 -12.55 29.84
C LYS A 107 -30.20 -13.09 30.89
N ILE A 108 -29.69 -13.44 32.06
CA ILE A 108 -30.46 -13.99 33.20
C ILE A 108 -30.31 -13.03 34.37
N GLY A 109 -31.40 -12.43 34.77
CA GLY A 109 -31.48 -11.61 35.98
C GLY A 109 -31.91 -12.43 37.19
N MET A 110 -31.19 -12.33 38.31
CA MET A 110 -31.46 -13.08 39.53
C MET A 110 -31.34 -12.20 40.78
N PRO A 111 -32.25 -12.34 41.77
CA PRO A 111 -32.19 -11.57 43.02
C PRO A 111 -31.23 -12.18 44.03
N VAL A 112 -29.96 -12.32 43.65
CA VAL A 112 -28.88 -12.88 44.48
C VAL A 112 -27.88 -11.79 44.81
N ASP A 113 -27.69 -11.47 46.08
CA ASP A 113 -26.93 -10.29 46.55
C ASP A 113 -25.50 -10.19 45.99
N ILE A 114 -24.79 -11.31 45.84
CA ILE A 114 -23.43 -11.27 45.27
C ILE A 114 -23.42 -10.72 43.84
N LEU A 115 -24.51 -10.89 43.09
CA LEU A 115 -24.63 -10.38 41.72
C LEU A 115 -24.78 -8.85 41.63
N ARG A 116 -25.00 -8.15 42.78
CA ARG A 116 -24.92 -6.68 42.83
C ARG A 116 -23.50 -6.16 42.54
N THR A 117 -22.51 -6.99 42.80
CA THR A 117 -21.09 -6.63 42.67
C THR A 117 -20.39 -7.37 41.54
N ILE A 118 -20.88 -8.55 41.15
CA ILE A 118 -20.33 -9.36 40.06
C ILE A 118 -21.40 -9.69 39.03
N ALA A 119 -20.98 -9.92 37.82
CA ALA A 119 -21.75 -10.60 36.79
C ALA A 119 -20.99 -11.86 36.35
N ILE A 120 -21.71 -12.93 36.01
CA ILE A 120 -21.10 -14.21 35.61
C ILE A 120 -21.53 -14.53 34.19
N VAL A 121 -20.57 -14.93 33.35
CA VAL A 121 -20.84 -15.45 32.01
C VAL A 121 -20.57 -16.95 32.02
N ASP A 122 -21.61 -17.77 31.87
CA ASP A 122 -21.48 -19.20 31.59
C ASP A 122 -21.31 -19.42 30.10
N THR A 123 -20.25 -20.15 29.72
CA THR A 123 -19.93 -20.41 28.33
C THR A 123 -20.23 -21.85 27.92
N PRO A 124 -20.64 -22.13 26.66
CA PRO A 124 -20.70 -23.49 26.13
C PRO A 124 -19.35 -24.21 26.30
N GLY A 125 -19.40 -25.53 26.52
CA GLY A 125 -18.16 -26.32 26.68
C GLY A 125 -17.33 -26.38 25.39
N THR A 126 -16.02 -26.52 25.55
CA THR A 126 -15.03 -26.40 24.45
C THR A 126 -15.12 -27.45 23.32
N ASN A 127 -15.91 -28.53 23.49
CA ASN A 127 -16.10 -29.55 22.47
C ASN A 127 -17.29 -29.28 21.53
N THR A 128 -17.96 -28.12 21.63
CA THR A 128 -19.04 -27.74 20.74
C THR A 128 -18.52 -26.71 19.74
N VAL A 129 -18.53 -27.05 18.46
CA VAL A 129 -18.24 -26.22 17.25
C VAL A 129 -17.23 -25.07 17.35
N ILE A 130 -16.18 -25.12 16.56
CA ILE A 130 -15.05 -24.15 16.45
C ILE A 130 -15.48 -22.67 16.36
N LYS A 131 -16.67 -22.36 15.83
CA LYS A 131 -17.21 -20.99 15.75
C LYS A 131 -17.50 -20.38 17.14
N HIS A 132 -17.93 -21.16 18.14
CA HIS A 132 -18.20 -20.64 19.48
C HIS A 132 -16.93 -20.33 20.27
N HIS A 133 -15.81 -21.02 20.00
CA HIS A 133 -14.51 -20.70 20.60
C HIS A 133 -14.04 -19.30 20.21
N GLN A 134 -14.26 -18.92 18.96
CA GLN A 134 -13.85 -17.62 18.43
C GLN A 134 -14.68 -16.48 19.04
N GLU A 135 -15.98 -16.66 19.25
CA GLU A 135 -16.83 -15.66 19.94
C GLU A 135 -16.48 -15.52 21.42
N ILE A 136 -16.25 -16.60 22.14
CA ILE A 136 -15.87 -16.59 23.55
C ILE A 136 -14.55 -15.87 23.75
N THR A 137 -13.53 -16.23 22.96
CA THR A 137 -12.19 -15.66 23.05
C THR A 137 -12.11 -14.24 22.53
N GLN A 138 -12.92 -13.86 21.54
CA GLN A 138 -12.90 -12.50 20.97
C GLN A 138 -13.84 -11.52 21.66
N LYS A 139 -14.97 -11.98 22.21
CA LYS A 139 -16.01 -11.09 22.74
C LYS A 139 -16.06 -11.05 24.27
N PHE A 140 -15.95 -12.19 24.94
CA PHE A 140 -16.17 -12.27 26.38
C PHE A 140 -14.88 -12.30 27.19
N VAL A 141 -13.86 -13.03 26.79
CA VAL A 141 -12.57 -13.07 27.50
C VAL A 141 -11.92 -11.68 27.52
N PRO A 142 -11.87 -10.90 26.40
CA PRO A 142 -11.34 -9.56 26.40
C PRO A 142 -12.06 -8.57 27.33
N ASN A 143 -13.31 -8.82 27.62
CA ASN A 143 -14.13 -7.95 28.47
C ASN A 143 -14.25 -8.46 29.90
N SER A 144 -13.62 -9.61 30.23
CA SER A 144 -13.68 -10.20 31.57
C SER A 144 -12.68 -9.56 32.52
N ASP A 145 -13.11 -9.36 33.75
CA ASP A 145 -12.23 -8.95 34.85
C ASP A 145 -11.50 -10.14 35.45
N LEU A 146 -12.12 -11.34 35.41
CA LEU A 146 -11.55 -12.61 35.86
C LEU A 146 -12.05 -13.79 35.02
N VAL A 147 -11.16 -14.69 34.64
CA VAL A 147 -11.48 -15.95 33.96
C VAL A 147 -11.39 -17.11 34.96
N LEU A 148 -12.51 -17.80 35.17
CA LEU A 148 -12.57 -19.01 35.98
C LEU A 148 -12.48 -20.23 35.06
N PHE A 149 -11.34 -20.89 35.08
CA PHE A 149 -11.08 -22.05 34.22
C PHE A 149 -11.44 -23.33 34.96
N VAL A 150 -12.53 -23.99 34.57
CA VAL A 150 -13.09 -25.16 35.26
C VAL A 150 -12.63 -26.44 34.60
N PHE A 151 -11.99 -27.31 35.39
CA PHE A 151 -11.59 -28.67 35.04
C PHE A 151 -12.28 -29.71 35.90
N PRO A 152 -12.51 -30.92 35.40
CA PRO A 152 -12.84 -32.05 36.26
C PRO A 152 -11.65 -32.39 37.18
N ALA A 153 -11.86 -32.49 38.49
CA ALA A 153 -10.78 -32.72 39.47
C ALA A 153 -10.05 -34.04 39.22
N LYS A 154 -10.76 -35.08 38.69
CA LYS A 154 -10.21 -36.39 38.41
C LYS A 154 -9.29 -36.44 37.19
N ASN A 155 -9.55 -35.59 36.18
CA ASN A 155 -8.72 -35.51 34.97
C ASN A 155 -8.63 -34.09 34.43
N PRO A 156 -7.77 -33.22 35.01
CA PRO A 156 -7.60 -31.86 34.55
C PRO A 156 -6.58 -31.72 33.39
N HIS A 157 -6.20 -32.85 32.75
CA HIS A 157 -5.07 -32.87 31.80
C HIS A 157 -5.49 -32.96 30.33
N THR A 158 -6.77 -32.78 30.04
CA THR A 158 -7.29 -32.90 28.69
C THR A 158 -6.68 -31.80 27.78
N GLN A 159 -6.19 -32.22 26.62
CA GLN A 159 -5.48 -31.35 25.68
C GLN A 159 -6.38 -30.18 25.21
N SER A 160 -7.65 -30.49 24.91
CA SER A 160 -8.62 -29.49 24.44
C SER A 160 -8.87 -28.32 25.39
N ALA A 161 -8.83 -28.61 26.72
CA ALA A 161 -9.00 -27.57 27.72
C ALA A 161 -7.77 -26.63 27.79
N TRP A 162 -6.58 -27.18 27.70
CA TRP A 162 -5.35 -26.38 27.70
C TRP A 162 -5.13 -25.64 26.38
N GLU A 163 -5.54 -26.19 25.24
CA GLU A 163 -5.56 -25.49 23.95
C GLU A 163 -6.44 -24.24 23.99
N LEU A 164 -7.58 -24.26 24.69
CA LEU A 164 -8.39 -23.05 24.89
C LEU A 164 -7.60 -21.95 25.60
N LEU A 165 -6.78 -22.30 26.60
CA LEU A 165 -5.93 -21.35 27.31
C LEU A 165 -4.82 -20.77 26.41
N ASP A 166 -4.35 -21.54 25.42
CA ASP A 166 -3.35 -21.09 24.45
C ASP A 166 -3.93 -20.05 23.46
N TYR A 167 -5.25 -20.05 23.23
CA TYR A 167 -5.94 -18.97 22.48
C TYR A 167 -6.16 -17.70 23.30
N VAL A 168 -6.01 -17.77 24.63
CA VAL A 168 -6.06 -16.60 25.50
C VAL A 168 -4.72 -15.89 25.44
N ASN A 169 -4.69 -14.64 24.98
CA ASN A 169 -3.48 -13.83 24.89
C ASN A 169 -2.74 -13.76 26.24
N ASP A 170 -1.41 -13.68 26.23
CA ASP A 170 -0.56 -13.67 27.42
C ASP A 170 -0.93 -12.56 28.43
N GLU A 171 -1.48 -11.45 27.97
CA GLU A 171 -1.94 -10.34 28.81
C GLU A 171 -3.18 -10.69 29.66
N TRP A 172 -4.05 -11.59 29.17
CA TRP A 172 -5.27 -12.07 29.86
C TRP A 172 -4.97 -13.20 30.84
N LYS A 173 -3.86 -13.91 30.64
CA LYS A 173 -3.43 -15.02 31.52
C LYS A 173 -3.16 -14.57 32.96
N LYS A 174 -2.98 -13.26 33.21
CA LYS A 174 -2.79 -12.70 34.56
C LYS A 174 -4.01 -12.82 35.45
N ASN A 175 -5.19 -12.90 34.86
CA ASN A 175 -6.47 -12.89 35.58
C ASN A 175 -7.18 -14.25 35.47
N VAL A 176 -6.43 -15.35 35.42
CA VAL A 176 -6.99 -16.72 35.35
C VAL A 176 -6.91 -17.38 36.71
N VAL A 177 -8.04 -17.95 37.15
CA VAL A 177 -8.15 -18.80 38.34
C VAL A 177 -8.63 -20.18 37.90
N PHE A 178 -8.00 -21.23 38.38
CA PHE A 178 -8.32 -22.60 38.05
C PHE A 178 -9.22 -23.22 39.11
N ILE A 179 -10.29 -23.87 38.69
CA ILE A 179 -11.27 -24.56 39.51
C ILE A 179 -11.24 -26.05 39.14
N LEU A 180 -10.80 -26.88 40.07
CA LEU A 180 -10.93 -28.33 39.97
C LEU A 180 -12.28 -28.75 40.55
N GLN A 181 -13.29 -28.84 39.71
CA GLN A 181 -14.66 -29.15 40.10
C GLN A 181 -14.86 -30.69 40.17
N GLN A 182 -15.87 -31.17 40.95
CA GLN A 182 -16.10 -32.57 41.26
C GLN A 182 -14.98 -33.18 42.12
N ALA A 183 -14.45 -32.44 43.07
CA ALA A 183 -13.37 -32.90 43.92
C ALA A 183 -13.76 -34.11 44.80
N ASP A 184 -15.05 -34.30 45.06
CA ASP A 184 -15.60 -35.47 45.74
C ASP A 184 -15.36 -36.79 45.00
N LEU A 185 -15.12 -36.74 43.71
CA LEU A 185 -14.86 -37.96 42.89
C LEU A 185 -13.38 -38.34 42.85
N ALA A 186 -12.47 -37.49 43.35
CA ALA A 186 -11.04 -37.76 43.36
C ALA A 186 -10.59 -38.20 44.75
N ARG A 187 -9.61 -39.09 44.84
CA ARG A 187 -8.95 -39.44 46.13
C ARG A 187 -8.09 -38.26 46.58
N PRO A 188 -7.91 -38.06 47.89
CA PRO A 188 -7.12 -36.92 48.42
C PRO A 188 -5.72 -36.81 47.80
N GLU A 189 -4.97 -37.90 47.68
CA GLU A 189 -3.62 -37.93 47.08
C GLU A 189 -3.64 -37.61 45.56
N GLU A 190 -4.67 -38.10 44.85
CA GLU A 190 -4.90 -37.80 43.46
C GLU A 190 -5.22 -36.31 43.24
N LEU A 191 -6.06 -35.76 44.12
CA LEU A 191 -6.43 -34.33 44.09
C LEU A 191 -5.23 -33.41 44.28
N GLU A 192 -4.38 -33.72 45.28
CA GLU A 192 -3.15 -32.96 45.52
C GLU A 192 -2.20 -33.04 44.32
N THR A 193 -2.01 -34.24 43.76
CA THR A 193 -1.21 -34.41 42.53
C THR A 193 -1.75 -33.62 41.37
N ASN A 194 -3.07 -33.63 41.18
CA ASN A 194 -3.71 -32.90 40.07
C ASN A 194 -3.63 -31.37 40.26
N ILE A 195 -3.75 -30.88 41.51
CA ILE A 195 -3.54 -29.46 41.81
C ILE A 195 -2.09 -29.02 41.47
N ALA A 196 -1.10 -29.84 41.86
CA ALA A 196 0.31 -29.55 41.57
C ALA A 196 0.58 -29.51 40.06
N LYS A 197 0.05 -30.48 39.32
CA LYS A 197 0.21 -30.53 37.83
C LYS A 197 -0.49 -29.37 37.14
N VAL A 198 -1.70 -28.98 37.56
CA VAL A 198 -2.39 -27.81 36.99
C VAL A 198 -1.54 -26.55 37.21
N LYS A 199 -0.94 -26.39 38.40
CA LYS A 199 0.00 -25.27 38.65
C LYS A 199 1.20 -25.32 37.72
N GLU A 200 1.81 -26.49 37.54
CA GLU A 200 2.95 -26.69 36.64
C GLU A 200 2.60 -26.32 35.18
N TYR A 201 1.49 -26.83 34.65
CA TYR A 201 1.04 -26.53 33.28
C TYR A 201 0.68 -25.07 33.07
N ALA A 202 0.14 -24.40 34.10
CA ALA A 202 -0.13 -22.99 34.08
C ALA A 202 1.17 -22.15 34.04
N ILE A 203 2.19 -22.53 34.81
CA ILE A 203 3.50 -21.88 34.79
C ILE A 203 4.17 -22.04 33.42
N GLN A 204 4.09 -23.22 32.81
CA GLN A 204 4.61 -23.46 31.45
C GLN A 204 3.95 -22.57 30.39
N ARG A 205 2.75 -22.03 30.68
CA ARG A 205 1.98 -21.11 29.82
C ARG A 205 2.03 -19.65 30.26
N ASN A 206 3.10 -19.27 30.96
CA ASN A 206 3.37 -17.89 31.41
C ASN A 206 2.44 -17.38 32.53
N ILE A 207 1.76 -18.24 33.29
CA ILE A 207 1.00 -17.83 34.48
C ILE A 207 1.91 -18.00 35.71
N THR A 208 2.50 -16.88 36.17
CA THR A 208 3.56 -16.92 37.17
C THR A 208 3.12 -17.32 38.60
N SER A 209 1.85 -17.12 38.94
CA SER A 209 1.31 -17.42 40.27
C SER A 209 -0.09 -18.03 40.14
N PRO A 210 -0.22 -19.28 39.65
CA PRO A 210 -1.51 -19.88 39.41
C PRO A 210 -2.28 -20.16 40.70
N ILE A 211 -3.50 -19.65 40.76
CA ILE A 211 -4.45 -19.87 41.86
C ILE A 211 -5.33 -21.05 41.48
N VAL A 212 -5.37 -22.08 42.32
CA VAL A 212 -6.14 -23.31 42.05
C VAL A 212 -7.00 -23.62 43.27
N PHE A 213 -8.32 -23.79 43.03
CA PHE A 213 -9.29 -24.24 44.02
C PHE A 213 -9.86 -25.59 43.67
N ALA A 214 -9.97 -26.47 44.63
CA ALA A 214 -10.72 -27.74 44.50
C ALA A 214 -12.13 -27.55 45.09
N THR A 215 -13.16 -27.88 44.31
CA THR A 215 -14.57 -27.67 44.71
C THR A 215 -15.45 -28.86 44.36
N SER A 216 -16.51 -29.07 45.16
CA SER A 216 -17.57 -30.01 44.88
C SER A 216 -18.94 -29.32 45.01
N ALA A 217 -19.63 -29.16 43.90
CA ALA A 217 -20.97 -28.56 43.91
C ALA A 217 -21.99 -29.44 44.67
N ILE A 218 -21.86 -30.78 44.61
CA ILE A 218 -22.73 -31.70 45.35
C ILE A 218 -22.58 -31.50 46.87
N LEU A 219 -21.32 -31.49 47.36
CA LEU A 219 -21.07 -31.29 48.80
C LEU A 219 -21.52 -29.91 49.28
N GLU A 220 -21.43 -28.87 48.40
CA GLU A 220 -21.92 -27.54 48.74
C GLU A 220 -23.44 -27.49 48.89
N LEU A 221 -24.16 -28.12 47.92
CA LEU A 221 -25.62 -28.20 47.98
C LEU A 221 -26.13 -29.05 49.17
N GLU A 222 -25.34 -30.03 49.61
CA GLU A 222 -25.57 -30.81 50.83
C GLU A 222 -25.19 -30.09 52.13
N GLY A 223 -24.65 -28.87 52.02
CA GLY A 223 -24.25 -28.06 53.18
C GLY A 223 -22.99 -28.55 53.91
N LYS A 224 -22.15 -29.34 53.24
CA LYS A 224 -20.90 -29.91 53.82
C LYS A 224 -19.77 -28.90 53.79
N GLU A 225 -19.03 -28.74 54.90
CA GLU A 225 -17.95 -27.75 55.04
C GLU A 225 -16.75 -27.98 54.10
N ASN A 226 -16.51 -29.24 53.70
CA ASN A 226 -15.41 -29.64 52.83
C ASN A 226 -15.68 -29.45 51.33
N SER A 227 -16.70 -28.72 50.95
CA SER A 227 -17.08 -28.43 49.55
C SER A 227 -16.05 -27.58 48.79
N GLY A 228 -15.15 -26.88 49.47
CA GLY A 228 -14.17 -25.94 48.88
C GLY A 228 -14.74 -24.57 48.52
N PHE A 229 -16.05 -24.38 48.46
CA PHE A 229 -16.69 -23.12 48.04
C PHE A 229 -16.49 -21.98 49.04
N LYS A 230 -16.29 -22.26 50.30
CA LYS A 230 -15.95 -21.24 51.30
C LYS A 230 -14.69 -20.49 50.89
N LYS A 231 -13.62 -21.20 50.50
CA LYS A 231 -12.37 -20.59 50.04
C LYS A 231 -12.54 -19.78 48.78
N VAL A 232 -13.34 -20.26 47.85
CA VAL A 232 -13.65 -19.52 46.59
C VAL A 232 -14.41 -18.24 46.91
N ARG A 233 -15.44 -18.27 47.78
CA ARG A 233 -16.19 -17.08 48.18
C ARG A 233 -15.34 -16.09 48.97
N GLU A 234 -14.46 -16.56 49.85
CA GLU A 234 -13.49 -15.70 50.56
C GLU A 234 -12.53 -15.04 49.58
N PHE A 235 -12.03 -15.77 48.61
CA PHE A 235 -11.19 -15.22 47.53
C PHE A 235 -11.94 -14.15 46.73
N ILE A 236 -13.15 -14.44 46.28
CA ILE A 236 -14.00 -13.47 45.57
C ILE A 236 -14.27 -12.25 46.43
N TYR A 237 -14.67 -12.46 47.69
CA TYR A 237 -14.95 -11.38 48.65
C TYR A 237 -13.72 -10.50 48.84
N ASN A 238 -12.56 -11.09 49.15
CA ASN A 238 -11.32 -10.35 49.35
C ASN A 238 -10.84 -9.63 48.10
N THR A 239 -11.03 -10.26 46.95
CA THR A 239 -10.74 -9.66 45.66
C THR A 239 -11.65 -8.45 45.41
N ILE A 240 -12.94 -8.52 45.75
CA ILE A 240 -13.92 -7.47 45.57
C ILE A 240 -13.82 -6.38 46.66
N THR A 241 -13.69 -6.74 47.94
CA THR A 241 -13.72 -5.76 49.07
C THR A 241 -12.37 -5.19 49.42
N GLY A 242 -11.27 -5.86 49.12
CA GLY A 242 -9.90 -5.43 49.42
C GLY A 242 -9.36 -4.30 48.55
N GLY A 243 -10.18 -3.67 47.71
CA GLY A 243 -9.75 -2.63 46.75
C GLY A 243 -9.00 -3.19 45.53
N ASN A 244 -8.52 -4.43 45.60
CA ASN A 244 -7.81 -5.08 44.49
C ASN A 244 -8.68 -5.28 43.26
N HIS A 245 -9.99 -5.52 43.43
CA HIS A 245 -10.92 -5.68 42.29
C HIS A 245 -11.05 -4.38 41.46
N LEU A 246 -11.06 -3.22 42.16
CA LEU A 246 -11.14 -1.91 41.50
C LEU A 246 -9.87 -1.65 40.69
N LYS A 247 -8.71 -1.98 41.24
CA LYS A 247 -7.43 -1.97 40.54
C LYS A 247 -7.44 -2.93 39.36
N LEU A 248 -7.85 -4.20 39.55
CA LEU A 248 -7.91 -5.22 38.51
C LEU A 248 -8.80 -4.77 37.35
N LYS A 249 -9.96 -4.18 37.64
CA LYS A 249 -10.88 -3.67 36.63
C LYS A 249 -10.26 -2.55 35.78
N LEU A 250 -9.58 -1.58 36.41
CA LEU A 250 -8.88 -0.51 35.72
C LEU A 250 -7.74 -1.06 34.86
N LEU A 251 -6.94 -1.99 35.41
CA LEU A 251 -5.80 -2.58 34.71
C LEU A 251 -6.24 -3.48 33.54
N SER A 252 -7.31 -4.28 33.71
CA SER A 252 -7.85 -5.12 32.63
C SER A 252 -8.32 -4.28 31.44
N ASN A 253 -9.04 -3.18 31.71
CA ASN A 253 -9.45 -2.25 30.66
C ASN A 253 -8.24 -1.56 29.98
N LEU A 254 -7.22 -1.17 30.79
CA LEU A 254 -5.99 -0.60 30.24
C LEU A 254 -5.19 -1.60 29.42
N ASP A 255 -5.10 -2.86 29.84
CA ASP A 255 -4.37 -3.89 29.08
C ASP A 255 -5.04 -4.16 27.74
N THR A 256 -6.38 -4.17 27.69
CA THR A 256 -7.14 -4.27 26.43
C THR A 256 -6.91 -3.05 25.55
N ALA A 257 -6.97 -1.84 26.11
CA ALA A 257 -6.64 -0.62 25.37
C ALA A 257 -5.20 -0.64 24.84
N GLY A 258 -4.27 -1.17 25.65
CA GLY A 258 -2.87 -1.38 25.28
C GLY A 258 -2.68 -2.29 24.08
N GLN A 259 -3.51 -3.32 23.93
CA GLN A 259 -3.50 -4.20 22.74
C GLN A 259 -3.95 -3.44 21.48
N VAL A 260 -5.01 -2.62 21.60
CA VAL A 260 -5.45 -1.76 20.49
C VAL A 260 -4.32 -0.81 20.07
N ILE A 261 -3.66 -0.17 21.05
CA ILE A 261 -2.53 0.73 20.79
C ILE A 261 -1.37 0.00 20.11
N LYS A 262 -0.99 -1.19 20.60
CA LYS A 262 0.09 -1.99 20.02
C LYS A 262 -0.22 -2.38 18.56
N LYS A 263 -1.40 -2.94 18.30
CA LYS A 263 -1.83 -3.28 16.94
C LYS A 263 -1.86 -2.06 16.04
N SER A 264 -2.39 -0.92 16.52
CA SER A 264 -2.40 0.34 15.77
C SER A 264 -0.98 0.82 15.45
N LYS A 265 -0.03 0.69 16.40
CA LYS A 265 1.38 1.04 16.18
C LYS A 265 2.02 0.22 15.07
N ASP A 266 1.85 -1.10 15.16
CA ASP A 266 2.43 -2.02 14.18
C ASP A 266 1.86 -1.73 12.79
N ALA A 267 0.57 -1.43 12.76
CA ALA A 267 -0.15 -1.02 11.60
C ALA A 267 0.43 0.27 11.00
N LEU A 268 0.48 1.34 11.72
CA LEU A 268 1.00 2.64 11.26
C LEU A 268 2.46 2.56 10.80
N ASN A 269 3.29 1.79 11.51
CA ASN A 269 4.70 1.62 11.14
C ASN A 269 4.85 0.91 9.79
N LYS A 270 4.11 -0.16 9.54
CA LYS A 270 4.11 -0.87 8.26
C LYS A 270 3.67 0.04 7.11
N HIS A 271 2.59 0.83 7.34
CA HIS A 271 2.10 1.77 6.33
C HIS A 271 3.14 2.86 6.03
N LYS A 272 3.72 3.45 7.07
CA LYS A 272 4.79 4.44 6.91
C LYS A 272 5.97 3.87 6.13
N GLU A 273 6.44 2.67 6.49
CA GLU A 273 7.54 2.01 5.78
C GLU A 273 7.22 1.80 4.30
N GLN A 274 5.99 1.40 3.98
CA GLN A 274 5.57 1.25 2.59
C GLN A 274 5.55 2.59 1.84
N LEU A 275 5.02 3.64 2.47
CA LEU A 275 4.99 4.98 1.88
C LEU A 275 6.40 5.56 1.69
N ASP A 276 7.32 5.31 2.62
CA ASP A 276 8.72 5.75 2.48
C ASP A 276 9.37 5.06 1.26
N LYS A 277 9.13 3.76 1.06
CA LYS A 277 9.58 3.00 -0.13
C LYS A 277 8.96 3.54 -1.43
N ASP A 278 7.67 3.91 -1.39
CA ASP A 278 6.98 4.47 -2.56
C ASP A 278 7.50 5.88 -2.88
N ALA A 279 7.74 6.72 -1.87
CA ALA A 279 8.32 8.05 -2.04
C ALA A 279 9.77 7.99 -2.59
N GLU A 280 10.56 7.03 -2.13
CA GLU A 280 11.89 6.77 -2.69
C GLU A 280 11.81 6.35 -4.17
N PHE A 281 10.84 5.52 -4.50
CA PHE A 281 10.63 5.10 -5.88
C PHE A 281 10.15 6.24 -6.78
N VAL A 282 9.29 7.14 -6.30
CA VAL A 282 8.94 8.38 -7.01
C VAL A 282 10.19 9.20 -7.35
N LYS A 283 11.09 9.39 -6.39
CA LYS A 283 12.38 10.07 -6.65
C LYS A 283 13.21 9.34 -7.71
N LYS A 284 13.26 8.01 -7.65
CA LYS A 284 13.99 7.18 -8.59
C LYS A 284 13.42 7.28 -10.02
N ILE A 285 12.09 7.30 -10.16
CA ILE A 285 11.44 7.54 -11.46
C ILE A 285 11.91 8.88 -12.03
N LYS A 286 11.79 9.97 -11.28
CA LYS A 286 12.18 11.31 -11.74
C LYS A 286 13.64 11.40 -12.15
N ILE A 287 14.54 10.79 -11.36
CA ILE A 287 15.99 10.75 -11.69
C ILE A 287 16.22 9.96 -12.99
N ARG A 288 15.59 8.79 -13.13
CA ARG A 288 15.75 7.96 -14.32
C ARG A 288 15.17 8.62 -15.58
N LEU A 289 14.01 9.28 -15.47
CA LEU A 289 13.43 10.03 -16.59
C LEU A 289 14.36 11.19 -17.00
N THR A 290 14.86 11.97 -16.05
CA THR A 290 15.81 13.05 -16.34
C THR A 290 17.12 12.55 -16.96
N SER A 291 17.63 11.42 -16.47
CA SER A 291 18.84 10.81 -17.03
C SER A 291 18.60 10.24 -18.44
N GLY A 292 17.44 9.59 -18.62
CA GLY A 292 17.03 9.07 -19.94
C GLY A 292 16.84 10.20 -20.97
N GLU A 293 16.20 11.31 -20.58
CA GLU A 293 16.04 12.48 -21.43
C GLU A 293 17.40 13.05 -21.90
N LYS A 294 18.35 13.17 -20.97
CA LYS A 294 19.72 13.61 -21.30
C LYS A 294 20.44 12.65 -22.25
N HIS A 295 20.27 11.35 -22.02
CA HIS A 295 20.86 10.34 -22.90
C HIS A 295 20.24 10.39 -24.30
N SER A 296 18.93 10.48 -24.40
CA SER A 296 18.20 10.63 -25.65
C SER A 296 18.56 11.93 -26.37
N ALA A 297 18.79 13.03 -25.66
CA ALA A 297 19.26 14.30 -26.24
C ALA A 297 20.66 14.15 -26.87
N PHE A 298 21.56 13.38 -26.22
CA PHE A 298 22.86 13.06 -26.79
C PHE A 298 22.76 12.19 -28.06
N GLU A 299 21.86 11.21 -28.07
CA GLU A 299 21.60 10.38 -29.26
C GLU A 299 21.05 11.20 -30.42
N ILE A 300 20.10 12.11 -30.15
CA ILE A 300 19.57 13.07 -31.15
C ILE A 300 20.71 13.90 -31.70
N LYS A 301 21.57 14.45 -30.86
CA LYS A 301 22.72 15.23 -31.31
C LYS A 301 23.63 14.41 -32.23
N SER A 302 23.95 13.17 -31.85
CA SER A 302 24.76 12.26 -32.68
C SER A 302 24.07 11.95 -34.03
N LEU A 303 22.76 11.80 -34.05
CA LEU A 303 21.98 11.60 -35.27
C LEU A 303 22.06 12.84 -36.17
N VAL A 304 21.88 14.04 -35.63
CA VAL A 304 22.01 15.30 -36.36
C VAL A 304 23.41 15.47 -36.92
N ASP A 305 24.43 15.22 -36.13
CA ASP A 305 25.83 15.31 -36.56
C ASP A 305 26.12 14.36 -37.74
N ARG A 306 25.58 13.12 -37.73
CA ARG A 306 25.70 12.16 -38.83
C ARG A 306 24.98 12.65 -40.09
N LEU A 307 23.76 13.21 -39.94
CA LEU A 307 22.98 13.75 -41.08
C LEU A 307 23.68 14.96 -41.69
N VAL A 308 24.21 15.87 -40.88
CA VAL A 308 24.94 17.06 -41.34
C VAL A 308 26.24 16.67 -42.02
N ALA A 309 26.99 15.70 -41.48
CA ALA A 309 28.21 15.20 -42.15
C ALA A 309 27.93 14.57 -43.50
N ASN A 310 26.84 13.82 -43.63
CA ASN A 310 26.44 13.25 -44.94
C ASN A 310 25.91 14.32 -45.91
N TYR A 311 25.19 15.35 -45.38
CA TYR A 311 24.84 16.52 -46.19
C TYR A 311 26.09 17.16 -46.78
N ASP A 312 27.12 17.44 -45.95
CA ASP A 312 28.36 18.05 -46.38
C ASP A 312 29.08 17.22 -47.47
N ARG A 313 29.14 15.91 -47.29
CA ARG A 313 29.74 15.02 -48.30
C ARG A 313 29.04 15.13 -49.62
N ILE A 314 27.69 14.97 -49.63
CA ILE A 314 26.89 15.01 -50.85
C ILE A 314 26.92 16.43 -51.46
N ALA A 315 26.88 17.48 -50.63
CA ALA A 315 27.00 18.86 -51.10
C ALA A 315 28.35 19.18 -51.74
N ASN A 316 29.44 18.62 -51.22
CA ASN A 316 30.77 18.79 -51.80
C ASN A 316 30.87 18.08 -53.19
N ASP A 317 30.36 16.87 -53.31
CA ASP A 317 30.28 16.18 -54.63
C ASP A 317 29.54 17.07 -55.64
N VAL A 318 28.41 17.65 -55.23
CA VAL A 318 27.58 18.52 -56.10
C VAL A 318 28.28 19.87 -56.40
N LYS A 319 29.06 20.41 -55.43
CA LYS A 319 29.89 21.64 -55.68
C LYS A 319 30.94 21.36 -56.75
N GLU A 320 31.60 20.19 -56.72
CA GLU A 320 32.59 19.77 -57.73
C GLU A 320 31.92 19.56 -59.10
N GLU A 321 30.83 18.81 -59.16
CA GLU A 321 30.06 18.55 -60.39
C GLU A 321 29.55 19.86 -61.03
N PHE A 322 29.09 20.84 -60.19
CA PHE A 322 28.68 22.15 -60.65
C PHE A 322 29.84 22.94 -61.24
N GLU A 323 31.03 22.93 -60.60
CA GLU A 323 32.20 23.64 -61.06
C GLU A 323 32.78 23.06 -62.34
N GLU A 324 32.79 21.74 -62.47
CA GLU A 324 33.22 21.04 -63.69
C GLU A 324 32.25 21.29 -64.85
N GLY A 325 30.93 21.14 -64.62
CA GLY A 325 29.93 21.38 -65.62
C GLY A 325 29.96 22.83 -66.18
N LEU A 326 30.08 23.80 -65.27
CA LEU A 326 30.30 25.22 -65.66
C LEU A 326 31.57 25.40 -66.49
N SER A 327 32.61 24.66 -66.22
CA SER A 327 33.86 24.73 -66.94
C SER A 327 33.68 24.18 -68.38
N VAL A 328 33.03 23.03 -68.51
CA VAL A 328 32.69 22.45 -69.81
C VAL A 328 31.81 23.38 -70.64
N PHE A 329 30.74 23.95 -70.06
CA PHE A 329 29.89 24.92 -70.78
C PHE A 329 30.63 26.17 -71.18
N SER A 330 31.62 26.62 -70.37
CA SER A 330 32.45 27.80 -70.68
C SER A 330 33.42 27.53 -71.83
N LEU A 331 33.93 26.30 -71.93
CA LEU A 331 34.80 25.87 -73.05
C LEU A 331 33.99 25.74 -74.36
N PHE A 332 32.81 25.10 -74.30
CA PHE A 332 31.97 24.99 -75.48
C PHE A 332 31.54 26.35 -76.05
N LYS A 333 31.26 27.33 -75.21
CA LYS A 333 30.92 28.68 -75.66
C LYS A 333 32.10 29.40 -76.31
N ARG A 334 33.34 29.07 -75.97
CA ARG A 334 34.53 29.59 -76.60
C ARG A 334 34.84 28.97 -77.93
N THR A 335 34.46 27.68 -78.12
CA THR A 335 34.87 26.90 -79.27
C THR A 335 33.79 26.91 -80.42
N PHE A 336 32.52 26.99 -80.10
CA PHE A 336 31.41 26.79 -81.04
C PHE A 336 30.43 27.94 -81.24
N GLY A 337 30.81 29.19 -80.97
CA GLY A 337 30.03 30.42 -81.27
C GLY A 337 28.49 30.21 -81.39
N ALA A 338 27.66 31.09 -81.72
CA ALA A 338 26.21 31.27 -81.62
C ALA A 338 25.21 30.17 -82.05
N PHE A 339 25.60 28.93 -82.32
CA PHE A 339 24.69 27.87 -82.96
C PHE A 339 24.08 26.85 -81.99
N PHE A 340 24.24 26.96 -80.70
CA PHE A 340 23.62 26.00 -79.74
C PHE A 340 22.41 26.64 -79.03
N ASN A 341 21.29 25.88 -79.03
CA ASN A 341 20.08 26.25 -78.29
C ASN A 341 20.36 26.09 -76.80
N LYS A 342 21.08 27.07 -76.18
CA LYS A 342 21.87 26.97 -74.96
C LYS A 342 21.05 27.03 -73.69
N GLU A 343 19.90 27.64 -73.74
CA GLU A 343 19.09 27.90 -72.56
C GLU A 343 18.41 26.65 -72.07
N SER A 344 17.89 25.82 -72.93
CA SER A 344 17.25 24.54 -72.51
C SER A 344 18.23 23.48 -72.00
N SER A 345 19.44 23.43 -72.58
CA SER A 345 20.46 22.45 -72.15
C SER A 345 21.07 22.77 -70.81
N ILE A 346 21.32 24.04 -70.52
CA ILE A 346 21.82 24.48 -69.18
C ILE A 346 20.74 24.31 -68.13
N LYS A 347 19.50 24.65 -68.44
CA LYS A 347 18.37 24.48 -67.53
C LYS A 347 18.13 23.02 -67.21
N ASN A 348 18.17 22.13 -68.18
CA ASN A 348 18.02 20.69 -67.99
C ASN A 348 19.16 20.14 -67.10
N TRP A 349 20.42 20.50 -67.38
CA TRP A 349 21.56 20.06 -66.57
C TRP A 349 21.45 20.55 -65.10
N ILE A 350 21.02 21.79 -64.86
CA ILE A 350 20.80 22.32 -63.51
C ILE A 350 19.67 21.54 -62.83
N ASN A 351 18.59 21.23 -63.52
CA ASN A 351 17.51 20.40 -63.00
C ASN A 351 17.95 18.96 -62.69
N ASP A 352 18.79 18.37 -63.57
CA ASP A 352 19.35 17.02 -63.34
C ASP A 352 20.28 17.02 -62.12
N LEU A 353 21.10 18.03 -61.98
CA LEU A 353 21.96 18.22 -60.80
C LEU A 353 21.13 18.34 -59.52
N GLN A 354 20.07 19.12 -59.59
CA GLN A 354 19.12 19.30 -58.49
C GLN A 354 18.46 17.98 -58.10
N ASN A 355 17.88 17.30 -59.08
CA ASN A 355 17.20 16.01 -58.85
C ASN A 355 18.15 14.94 -58.34
N GLY A 356 19.41 14.93 -58.83
CA GLY A 356 20.46 14.04 -58.35
C GLY A 356 20.82 14.29 -56.90
N PHE A 357 20.98 15.57 -56.54
CA PHE A 357 21.25 15.97 -55.16
C PHE A 357 20.11 15.56 -54.20
N GLU A 358 18.85 15.87 -54.59
CA GLU A 358 17.65 15.48 -53.85
C GLU A 358 17.60 13.98 -53.61
N LYS A 359 17.75 13.20 -54.67
CA LYS A 359 17.68 11.73 -54.58
C LYS A 359 18.75 11.14 -53.68
N LYS A 360 20.00 11.62 -53.78
CA LYS A 360 21.10 11.18 -52.93
C LYS A 360 20.86 11.54 -51.46
N LEU A 361 20.45 12.77 -51.16
CA LEU A 361 20.13 13.20 -49.79
C LEU A 361 18.97 12.39 -49.19
N LYS A 362 17.87 12.26 -49.96
CA LYS A 362 16.69 11.52 -49.47
C LYS A 362 17.04 10.08 -49.11
N GLY A 363 17.70 9.34 -50.00
CA GLY A 363 18.03 7.94 -49.74
C GLY A 363 18.96 7.75 -48.53
N THR A 364 20.01 8.59 -48.44
CA THR A 364 20.96 8.53 -47.32
C THR A 364 20.30 8.93 -45.97
N PHE A 365 19.43 9.94 -46.02
CA PHE A 365 18.78 10.41 -44.81
C PHE A 365 17.69 9.48 -44.29
N GLU A 366 16.95 8.80 -45.19
CA GLU A 366 16.00 7.74 -44.84
C GLU A 366 16.73 6.60 -44.09
N GLU A 367 17.88 6.15 -44.55
CA GLU A 367 18.66 5.09 -43.91
C GLU A 367 19.18 5.49 -42.54
N ILE A 368 19.79 6.68 -42.43
CA ILE A 368 20.30 7.20 -41.14
C ILE A 368 19.18 7.46 -40.14
N ALA A 369 18.03 7.95 -40.61
CA ALA A 369 16.87 8.21 -39.77
C ALA A 369 16.28 6.92 -39.21
N ASP A 370 16.15 5.86 -40.00
CA ASP A 370 15.61 4.57 -39.58
C ASP A 370 16.52 3.94 -38.49
N ASP A 371 17.84 3.93 -38.74
CA ASP A 371 18.81 3.41 -37.77
C ASP A 371 18.81 4.22 -36.44
N GLY A 372 18.88 5.54 -36.51
CA GLY A 372 18.89 6.40 -35.36
C GLY A 372 17.59 6.34 -34.55
N ALA A 373 16.45 6.25 -35.22
CA ALA A 373 15.15 6.14 -34.56
C ALA A 373 14.98 4.79 -33.85
N LYS A 374 15.49 3.68 -34.39
CA LYS A 374 15.47 2.39 -33.70
C LYS A 374 16.25 2.43 -32.39
N HIS A 375 17.48 2.92 -32.41
CA HIS A 375 18.30 3.04 -31.19
C HIS A 375 17.64 3.90 -30.13
N PHE A 376 17.10 5.03 -30.51
CA PHE A 376 16.37 5.93 -29.61
C PHE A 376 15.14 5.25 -28.97
N LEU A 377 14.35 4.52 -29.77
CA LEU A 377 13.18 3.80 -29.27
C LEU A 377 13.55 2.69 -28.30
N ASP A 378 14.59 1.91 -28.63
CA ASP A 378 15.03 0.83 -27.77
C ASP A 378 15.53 1.35 -26.43
N GLY A 379 16.17 2.50 -26.39
CA GLY A 379 16.57 3.19 -25.16
C GLY A 379 15.38 3.55 -24.28
N ILE A 380 14.36 4.21 -24.84
CA ILE A 380 13.12 4.56 -24.11
C ILE A 380 12.37 3.30 -23.67
N ARG A 381 12.20 2.31 -24.55
CA ARG A 381 11.52 1.05 -24.24
C ARG A 381 12.21 0.35 -23.06
N THR A 382 13.51 0.23 -23.08
CA THR A 382 14.29 -0.38 -22.00
C THR A 382 14.13 0.38 -20.68
N LEU A 383 14.16 1.70 -20.71
CA LEU A 383 13.94 2.55 -19.53
C LEU A 383 12.55 2.29 -18.93
N LEU A 384 11.50 2.33 -19.76
CA LEU A 384 10.12 2.15 -19.32
C LEU A 384 9.85 0.74 -18.83
N GLN A 385 10.38 -0.28 -19.52
CA GLN A 385 10.25 -1.67 -19.12
C GLN A 385 10.86 -1.88 -17.72
N ASN A 386 12.06 -1.38 -17.49
CA ASN A 386 12.72 -1.46 -16.17
C ASN A 386 11.91 -0.75 -15.07
N LEU A 387 11.26 0.38 -15.35
CA LEU A 387 10.40 1.08 -14.39
C LEU A 387 9.12 0.30 -14.11
N ILE A 388 8.49 -0.29 -15.14
CA ILE A 388 7.29 -1.13 -14.98
C ILE A 388 7.58 -2.39 -14.19
N ASP A 389 8.69 -3.08 -14.48
CA ASP A 389 9.07 -4.31 -13.81
C ASP A 389 9.37 -4.05 -12.32
N GLU A 390 10.04 -2.95 -12.00
CA GLU A 390 10.28 -2.55 -10.62
C GLU A 390 8.99 -2.16 -9.89
N LEU A 391 8.05 -1.50 -10.56
CA LEU A 391 6.73 -1.18 -10.05
C LEU A 391 5.89 -2.45 -9.82
N GLY A 392 5.93 -3.41 -10.76
CA GLY A 392 5.23 -4.70 -10.67
C GLY A 392 5.75 -5.61 -9.54
N ASN A 393 7.06 -5.64 -9.32
CA ASN A 393 7.64 -6.38 -8.21
C ASN A 393 7.18 -5.86 -6.84
N LYS A 394 6.82 -4.59 -6.74
CA LYS A 394 6.25 -3.98 -5.52
C LYS A 394 4.76 -4.29 -5.33
N GLU A 395 4.02 -4.67 -6.39
CA GLU A 395 2.63 -5.10 -6.32
C GLU A 395 2.48 -6.46 -5.61
N GLN A 396 3.45 -7.36 -5.75
CA GLN A 396 3.44 -8.70 -5.18
C GLN A 396 3.82 -8.77 -3.69
N GLN A 397 4.23 -7.69 -3.04
CA GLN A 397 4.46 -7.68 -1.60
C GLN A 397 3.12 -7.82 -0.89
N ARG A 398 2.88 -9.03 -0.34
CA ARG A 398 1.67 -9.43 0.38
C ARG A 398 1.30 -8.38 1.43
N ILE A 399 0.13 -7.81 1.27
CA ILE A 399 -0.54 -6.98 2.26
C ILE A 399 -1.04 -7.90 3.35
N ASP A 400 -0.71 -7.59 4.60
CA ASP A 400 -1.21 -8.28 5.79
C ASP A 400 -2.77 -8.20 5.81
N LYS A 401 -3.41 -9.24 6.36
CA LYS A 401 -4.88 -9.42 6.38
C LYS A 401 -5.64 -8.43 7.29
N GLU A 402 -5.03 -7.38 7.79
CA GLU A 402 -5.71 -6.38 8.60
C GLU A 402 -6.54 -5.45 7.72
N GLU A 403 -7.81 -5.27 8.03
CA GLU A 403 -8.86 -4.64 7.22
C GLU A 403 -8.51 -3.23 6.68
N LEU A 404 -7.79 -2.43 7.49
CA LEU A 404 -7.33 -1.09 7.09
C LEU A 404 -6.32 -1.13 5.95
N TYR A 405 -5.37 -2.08 6.02
CA TYR A 405 -4.35 -2.26 4.98
C TYR A 405 -4.89 -2.84 3.70
N LEU A 406 -5.95 -3.66 3.78
CA LEU A 406 -6.60 -4.20 2.59
C LEU A 406 -7.11 -3.08 1.68
N LYS A 407 -7.82 -2.08 2.23
CA LYS A 407 -8.36 -0.95 1.42
C LYS A 407 -7.25 -0.10 0.80
N ILE A 408 -6.26 0.31 1.59
CA ILE A 408 -5.14 1.13 1.09
C ILE A 408 -4.29 0.34 0.09
N GLY A 409 -4.06 -0.93 0.37
CA GLY A 409 -3.33 -1.82 -0.51
C GLY A 409 -4.04 -2.11 -1.82
N GLU A 410 -5.36 -2.27 -1.81
CA GLU A 410 -6.18 -2.40 -3.02
C GLU A 410 -6.18 -1.11 -3.86
N GLU A 411 -6.25 0.05 -3.20
CA GLU A 411 -6.17 1.35 -3.88
C GLU A 411 -4.78 1.54 -4.50
N ARG A 412 -3.72 1.24 -3.75
CA ARG A 412 -2.35 1.24 -4.25
C ARG A 412 -2.18 0.30 -5.43
N GLY A 413 -2.68 -0.92 -5.34
CA GLY A 413 -2.64 -1.92 -6.41
C GLY A 413 -3.36 -1.43 -7.67
N ARG A 414 -4.53 -0.81 -7.54
CA ARG A 414 -5.26 -0.19 -8.65
C ARG A 414 -4.44 0.92 -9.32
N VAL A 415 -3.87 1.83 -8.52
CA VAL A 415 -3.04 2.93 -9.06
C VAL A 415 -1.82 2.39 -9.80
N ILE A 416 -1.14 1.38 -9.26
CA ILE A 416 0.00 0.72 -9.91
C ILE A 416 -0.43 0.07 -11.24
N HIS A 417 -1.55 -0.62 -11.23
CA HIS A 417 -2.11 -1.26 -12.42
C HIS A 417 -2.43 -0.23 -13.51
N ASP A 418 -3.08 0.88 -13.15
CA ASP A 418 -3.43 1.95 -14.08
C ASP A 418 -2.19 2.61 -14.70
N VAL A 419 -1.16 2.87 -13.88
CA VAL A 419 0.13 3.39 -14.37
C VAL A 419 0.77 2.40 -15.34
N LYS A 420 0.79 1.11 -14.98
CA LYS A 420 1.34 0.06 -15.83
C LYS A 420 0.62 -0.01 -17.17
N LEU A 421 -0.71 0.04 -17.18
CA LEU A 421 -1.49 0.07 -18.42
C LEU A 421 -1.15 1.28 -19.27
N LYS A 422 -1.13 2.49 -18.71
CA LYS A 422 -0.79 3.73 -19.44
C LYS A 422 0.60 3.69 -20.03
N VAL A 423 1.60 3.23 -19.28
CA VAL A 423 2.99 3.12 -19.76
C VAL A 423 3.11 2.02 -20.81
N THR A 424 2.42 0.88 -20.66
CA THR A 424 2.40 -0.19 -21.66
C THR A 424 1.74 0.28 -22.95
N ASP A 425 0.66 1.05 -22.83
CA ASP A 425 -0.03 1.65 -23.96
C ASP A 425 0.89 2.62 -24.73
N LEU A 426 1.64 3.46 -24.03
CA LEU A 426 2.69 4.29 -24.65
C LEU A 426 3.77 3.48 -25.38
N LEU A 427 4.05 2.24 -24.94
CA LEU A 427 5.03 1.36 -25.60
C LEU A 427 4.44 0.61 -26.80
N SER A 428 3.11 0.54 -26.94
CA SER A 428 2.46 -0.10 -28.07
C SER A 428 2.59 0.79 -29.33
N ASN A 429 2.89 0.17 -30.48
CA ASN A 429 3.14 0.90 -31.73
C ASN A 429 1.94 1.76 -32.18
N ASP A 430 0.71 1.38 -31.79
CA ASP A 430 -0.52 2.06 -32.22
C ASP A 430 -0.77 3.36 -31.48
N SER A 431 -0.51 3.39 -30.15
CA SER A 431 -0.74 4.57 -29.32
C SER A 431 0.26 5.69 -29.58
N PHE A 432 1.50 5.34 -29.89
CA PHE A 432 2.48 6.33 -30.35
C PHE A 432 2.10 6.96 -31.68
N ALA A 433 1.45 6.21 -32.59
CA ALA A 433 0.97 6.75 -33.87
C ALA A 433 -0.25 7.68 -33.69
N GLU A 434 -1.17 7.37 -32.78
CA GLU A 434 -2.38 8.14 -32.52
C GLU A 434 -2.10 9.46 -31.80
N PHE A 435 -1.21 9.44 -30.82
CA PHE A 435 -0.68 10.62 -30.12
C PHE A 435 -0.07 11.66 -31.07
N LEU A 436 0.45 11.23 -32.20
CA LEU A 436 1.15 12.06 -33.15
C LEU A 436 0.25 12.60 -34.27
N ASN A 437 -0.87 11.92 -34.53
CA ASN A 437 -1.89 12.35 -35.48
C ASN A 437 -2.80 13.48 -34.92
N SER A 438 -2.75 13.74 -33.63
CA SER A 438 -3.53 14.82 -32.99
C SER A 438 -3.07 16.25 -33.33
N ASN A 439 -2.03 16.43 -34.15
CA ASN A 439 -1.61 17.72 -34.73
C ASN A 439 -1.76 17.75 -36.26
N PRO A 440 -2.77 18.45 -36.83
CA PRO A 440 -3.16 18.35 -38.22
C PRO A 440 -2.21 19.03 -39.23
N SER A 441 -1.05 19.51 -38.83
CA SER A 441 -0.15 20.28 -39.72
C SER A 441 1.03 19.51 -40.32
N SER A 442 1.07 18.18 -40.20
CA SER A 442 2.14 17.39 -40.78
C SER A 442 1.62 16.39 -41.84
N LEU A 443 2.10 16.55 -43.06
CA LEU A 443 1.98 15.65 -44.18
C LEU A 443 2.23 14.20 -43.74
N ALA A 444 1.24 13.34 -43.95
CA ALA A 444 1.34 11.92 -43.67
C ALA A 444 2.18 11.22 -44.76
N PRO A 445 3.26 10.54 -44.42
CA PRO A 445 3.81 9.51 -45.28
C PRO A 445 3.13 8.19 -44.98
N THR A 446 2.22 7.79 -45.85
CA THR A 446 1.73 6.41 -45.95
C THR A 446 2.86 5.54 -46.43
N ALA A 447 3.51 4.77 -45.58
CA ALA A 447 4.20 3.53 -45.90
C ALA A 447 5.52 3.25 -45.13
N MET A 448 5.59 3.45 -43.83
CA MET A 448 6.59 2.75 -43.01
C MET A 448 6.04 2.59 -41.59
N GLY A 449 6.17 1.41 -40.99
CA GLY A 449 5.58 0.96 -39.74
C GLY A 449 5.36 2.06 -38.70
N GLY A 450 4.10 2.24 -38.29
CA GLY A 450 3.65 3.33 -37.42
C GLY A 450 4.48 3.47 -36.14
N GLY A 451 4.60 4.69 -35.64
CA GLY A 451 5.21 4.97 -34.37
C GLY A 451 6.27 6.07 -34.42
N LEU A 452 7.09 6.16 -33.39
CA LEU A 452 8.16 7.15 -33.21
C LEU A 452 9.16 7.17 -34.39
N LEU A 453 9.37 6.02 -35.05
CA LEU A 453 10.19 5.87 -36.26
C LEU A 453 9.67 6.76 -37.40
N ALA A 454 8.36 6.71 -37.66
CA ALA A 454 7.73 7.51 -38.71
C ALA A 454 7.86 9.01 -38.45
N ILE A 455 7.94 9.44 -37.17
CA ILE A 455 8.02 10.86 -36.81
C ILE A 455 9.40 11.39 -36.97
N ILE A 456 10.39 10.67 -36.42
CA ILE A 456 11.79 11.07 -36.60
C ILE A 456 12.08 11.14 -38.12
N GLY A 457 11.67 10.10 -38.84
CA GLY A 457 11.75 10.10 -40.32
C GLY A 457 11.01 11.27 -40.98
N ALA A 458 9.77 11.56 -40.53
CA ALA A 458 8.99 12.68 -41.06
C ALA A 458 9.60 14.05 -40.71
N ILE A 459 10.13 14.22 -39.51
CA ILE A 459 10.84 15.47 -39.11
C ILE A 459 12.08 15.63 -40.00
N ILE A 460 12.88 14.59 -40.16
CA ILE A 460 14.09 14.65 -41.00
C ILE A 460 13.73 14.95 -42.46
N LEU A 461 12.75 14.22 -43.03
CA LEU A 461 12.30 14.42 -44.41
C LEU A 461 11.67 15.81 -44.63
N SER A 462 10.81 16.28 -43.69
CA SER A 462 10.18 17.60 -43.82
C SER A 462 11.20 18.72 -43.70
N THR A 463 12.17 18.59 -42.80
CA THR A 463 13.25 19.56 -42.63
C THR A 463 14.18 19.57 -43.84
N THR A 464 14.45 18.40 -44.40
CA THR A 464 15.20 18.27 -45.66
C THR A 464 14.48 18.94 -46.81
N GLN A 465 13.16 18.76 -46.96
CA GLN A 465 12.38 19.40 -48.03
C GLN A 465 12.36 20.92 -47.89
N VAL A 466 12.19 21.48 -46.67
CA VAL A 466 12.18 22.94 -46.46
C VAL A 466 13.57 23.54 -46.74
N ALA A 467 14.61 22.93 -46.19
CA ALA A 467 15.98 23.35 -46.49
C ALA A 467 16.29 23.27 -47.96
N PHE A 468 15.73 22.28 -48.63
CA PHE A 468 15.92 22.01 -50.04
C PHE A 468 15.24 23.04 -50.95
N LEU A 469 13.96 23.36 -50.70
CA LEU A 469 13.21 24.36 -51.46
C LEU A 469 13.83 25.77 -51.38
N ASP A 470 14.34 26.16 -50.20
CA ASP A 470 15.00 27.45 -50.01
C ASP A 470 16.37 27.56 -50.73
N ILE A 471 17.13 26.45 -50.78
CA ILE A 471 18.49 26.42 -51.30
C ILE A 471 18.50 26.18 -52.80
N THR A 472 17.77 25.20 -53.25
CA THR A 472 17.80 24.80 -54.69
C THR A 472 16.89 25.67 -55.51
N GLY A 473 15.71 26.04 -55.03
CA GLY A 473 14.78 26.93 -55.72
C GLY A 473 15.29 28.33 -55.94
N GLY A 474 15.96 28.88 -54.89
CA GLY A 474 16.51 30.26 -54.96
C GLY A 474 17.87 30.34 -55.67
N ILE A 475 18.78 29.44 -55.34
CA ILE A 475 20.17 29.51 -55.81
C ILE A 475 20.38 28.92 -57.19
N LEU A 476 19.82 27.75 -57.45
CA LEU A 476 19.93 27.12 -58.76
C LEU A 476 19.10 27.88 -59.80
N THR A 477 17.91 28.38 -59.46
CA THR A 477 17.11 29.22 -60.33
C THR A 477 17.81 30.56 -60.60
N GLY A 478 18.39 31.18 -59.58
CA GLY A 478 19.17 32.39 -59.70
C GLY A 478 20.46 32.19 -60.49
N ALA A 479 21.18 31.09 -60.25
CA ALA A 479 22.35 30.71 -61.05
C ALA A 479 21.95 30.40 -62.51
N GLY A 480 20.84 29.70 -62.74
CA GLY A 480 20.31 29.40 -64.06
C GLY A 480 19.98 30.65 -64.85
N LEU A 481 19.31 31.64 -64.26
CA LEU A 481 18.98 32.91 -64.86
C LEU A 481 20.23 33.75 -65.18
N LEU A 482 21.25 33.74 -64.33
CA LEU A 482 22.51 34.43 -64.57
C LEU A 482 23.34 33.78 -65.69
N ILE A 483 23.24 32.45 -65.78
CA ILE A 483 23.91 31.66 -66.80
C ILE A 483 23.22 31.84 -68.17
N ALA A 484 21.90 31.82 -68.20
CA ALA A 484 21.09 32.05 -69.43
C ALA A 484 21.25 33.46 -70.00
N GLY A 485 21.38 34.48 -69.13
CA GLY A 485 21.57 35.88 -69.55
C GLY A 485 22.96 36.23 -70.10
N GLY A 486 23.84 35.26 -70.35
CA GLY A 486 25.14 35.49 -71.03
C GLY A 486 26.26 35.98 -70.11
N VAL A 487 26.04 36.12 -68.81
CA VAL A 487 26.96 36.66 -67.81
C VAL A 487 28.12 35.71 -67.47
N LEU A 488 28.09 34.50 -68.01
CA LEU A 488 28.97 33.34 -67.67
C LEU A 488 30.46 33.65 -67.88
N LEU A 489 30.85 34.43 -68.88
CA LEU A 489 32.25 34.72 -69.20
C LEU A 489 32.96 35.67 -68.26
N PHE A 490 32.22 36.59 -67.62
CA PHE A 490 32.81 37.63 -66.79
C PHE A 490 32.64 37.42 -65.28
N ARG A 491 31.80 36.50 -64.83
CA ARG A 491 31.46 36.31 -63.43
C ARG A 491 31.41 34.83 -62.93
N LYS A 492 32.04 33.90 -63.68
CA LYS A 492 32.05 32.45 -63.32
C LYS A 492 32.40 32.22 -61.83
N GLY A 493 33.47 32.84 -61.37
CA GLY A 493 33.91 32.69 -59.96
C GLY A 493 32.88 33.18 -58.95
N LYS A 494 32.10 34.27 -59.34
CA LYS A 494 31.04 34.79 -58.44
C LYS A 494 29.85 33.80 -58.37
N ILE A 495 29.48 33.19 -59.47
CA ILE A 495 28.38 32.19 -59.55
C ILE A 495 28.75 30.94 -58.76
N ILE A 496 29.96 30.42 -58.91
CA ILE A 496 30.43 29.26 -58.12
C ILE A 496 30.46 29.59 -56.62
N LYS A 497 30.95 30.78 -56.28
CA LYS A 497 31.00 31.23 -54.86
C LYS A 497 29.59 31.36 -54.26
N GLN A 498 28.64 31.93 -55.02
CA GLN A 498 27.25 32.08 -54.55
C GLN A 498 26.60 30.71 -54.37
N PHE A 499 26.81 29.75 -55.30
CA PHE A 499 26.31 28.39 -55.19
C PHE A 499 26.88 27.68 -53.97
N LYS A 500 28.22 27.72 -53.79
CA LYS A 500 28.89 27.12 -52.60
C LYS A 500 28.35 27.73 -51.30
N ASN A 501 28.27 29.06 -51.22
CA ASN A 501 27.72 29.74 -50.05
C ASN A 501 26.25 29.37 -49.77
N GLY A 502 25.47 29.14 -50.82
CA GLY A 502 24.09 28.76 -50.66
C GLY A 502 23.93 27.35 -50.08
N LEU A 503 24.73 26.38 -50.54
CA LEU A 503 24.74 25.05 -49.97
C LEU A 503 25.19 25.07 -48.49
N ASP A 504 26.20 25.90 -48.15
CA ASP A 504 26.65 26.04 -46.79
C ASP A 504 25.62 26.71 -45.88
N ALA A 505 24.90 27.71 -46.37
CA ALA A 505 23.78 28.35 -45.66
C ALA A 505 22.63 27.34 -45.42
N GLY A 506 22.36 26.53 -46.44
CA GLY A 506 21.37 25.46 -46.30
C GLY A 506 21.70 24.40 -45.28
N LYS A 507 22.97 24.00 -45.22
CA LYS A 507 23.46 23.11 -44.17
C LYS A 507 23.17 23.67 -42.77
N ASN A 508 23.56 24.90 -42.54
CA ASN A 508 23.36 25.54 -41.23
C ASN A 508 21.87 25.65 -40.87
N LYS A 509 21.03 26.02 -41.82
CA LYS A 509 19.57 26.07 -41.61
C LYS A 509 19.02 24.69 -41.30
N PHE A 510 19.40 23.68 -42.06
CA PHE A 510 19.02 22.27 -41.86
C PHE A 510 19.40 21.79 -40.45
N GLU A 511 20.64 22.03 -40.04
CA GLU A 511 21.15 21.65 -38.72
C GLU A 511 20.34 22.29 -37.57
N ILE A 512 20.08 23.61 -37.65
CA ILE A 512 19.34 24.36 -36.61
C ILE A 512 17.89 23.83 -36.54
N GLU A 513 17.17 23.80 -37.66
CA GLU A 513 15.77 23.38 -37.68
C GLU A 513 15.60 21.93 -37.23
N LEU A 514 16.52 21.04 -37.61
CA LEU A 514 16.47 19.64 -37.25
C LEU A 514 16.69 19.46 -35.74
N ASN A 515 17.69 20.14 -35.16
CA ASN A 515 17.94 20.15 -33.72
C ASN A 515 16.72 20.65 -32.95
N GLU A 516 16.17 21.81 -33.32
CA GLU A 516 15.02 22.41 -32.63
C GLU A 516 13.81 21.47 -32.65
N LYS A 517 13.46 20.91 -33.82
CA LYS A 517 12.28 20.05 -33.99
C LYS A 517 12.44 18.73 -33.24
N LEU A 518 13.60 18.08 -33.31
CA LEU A 518 13.86 16.83 -32.61
C LEU A 518 13.88 17.01 -31.09
N HIS A 519 14.54 18.06 -30.58
CA HIS A 519 14.54 18.35 -29.14
C HIS A 519 13.16 18.74 -28.61
N ALA A 520 12.39 19.53 -29.35
CA ALA A 520 11.02 19.87 -28.95
C ALA A 520 10.15 18.61 -28.83
N LYS A 521 10.31 17.66 -29.77
CA LYS A 521 9.56 16.41 -29.73
C LYS A 521 10.02 15.49 -28.61
N LEU A 522 11.34 15.39 -28.36
CA LEU A 522 11.90 14.66 -27.22
C LEU A 522 11.28 15.13 -25.89
N ASN A 523 11.26 16.44 -25.65
CA ASN A 523 10.69 17.02 -24.44
C ASN A 523 9.21 16.66 -24.26
N LEU A 524 8.43 16.63 -25.34
CA LEU A 524 7.03 16.21 -25.29
C LEU A 524 6.91 14.73 -24.89
N ILE A 525 7.71 13.84 -25.48
CA ILE A 525 7.71 12.41 -25.17
C ILE A 525 8.00 12.18 -23.69
N TYR A 526 9.07 12.74 -23.16
CA TYR A 526 9.43 12.58 -21.73
C TYR A 526 8.40 13.20 -20.80
N LYS A 527 7.78 14.32 -21.18
CA LYS A 527 6.68 14.91 -20.43
C LYS A 527 5.45 14.01 -20.37
N ASP A 528 5.10 13.34 -21.44
CA ASP A 528 3.95 12.44 -21.47
C ASP A 528 4.25 11.12 -20.72
N ILE A 529 5.49 10.64 -20.79
CA ILE A 529 5.94 9.54 -19.95
C ILE A 529 5.80 9.92 -18.45
N ASP A 530 6.30 11.08 -18.03
CA ASP A 530 6.20 11.56 -16.65
C ASP A 530 4.73 11.70 -16.20
N ARG A 531 3.86 12.22 -17.08
CA ARG A 531 2.42 12.30 -16.85
C ARG A 531 1.75 10.95 -16.58
N SER A 532 2.25 9.88 -17.16
CA SER A 532 1.71 8.55 -16.92
C SER A 532 1.94 8.07 -15.49
N PHE A 533 2.93 8.60 -14.78
CA PHE A 533 3.23 8.30 -13.39
C PHE A 533 2.54 9.23 -12.38
N ILE A 534 1.89 10.32 -12.84
CA ILE A 534 1.20 11.28 -11.95
C ILE A 534 0.25 10.60 -10.96
N PRO A 535 -0.62 9.62 -11.35
CA PRO A 535 -1.51 8.97 -10.40
C PRO A 535 -0.77 8.32 -9.23
N PHE A 536 0.41 7.76 -9.47
CA PHE A 536 1.25 7.18 -8.42
C PHE A 536 1.91 8.26 -7.53
N TYR A 537 2.33 9.39 -8.10
CA TYR A 537 2.85 10.51 -7.34
C TYR A 537 1.79 11.12 -6.42
N GLU A 538 0.59 11.36 -6.95
CA GLU A 538 -0.54 11.92 -6.20
C GLU A 538 -1.02 10.98 -5.10
N PHE A 539 -1.11 9.68 -5.38
CA PHE A 539 -1.42 8.67 -4.37
C PHE A 539 -0.42 8.71 -3.23
N THR A 540 0.89 8.66 -3.54
CA THR A 540 1.95 8.64 -2.53
C THR A 540 1.94 9.90 -1.67
N GLU A 541 1.73 11.07 -2.26
CA GLU A 541 1.66 12.34 -1.55
C GLU A 541 0.38 12.45 -0.71
N THR A 542 -0.76 12.03 -1.24
CA THR A 542 -2.05 12.03 -0.54
C THR A 542 -2.00 11.14 0.70
N GLU A 543 -1.50 9.91 0.57
CA GLU A 543 -1.39 8.98 1.68
C GLU A 543 -0.36 9.47 2.72
N ARG A 544 0.72 10.11 2.30
CA ARG A 544 1.68 10.72 3.20
C ARG A 544 1.05 11.85 4.04
N ASN A 545 0.23 12.68 3.41
CA ASN A 545 -0.47 13.78 4.08
C ASN A 545 -1.55 13.27 5.05
N LYS A 546 -2.12 12.09 4.84
CA LYS A 546 -3.06 11.44 5.77
C LYS A 546 -2.35 10.80 6.96
N ILE A 547 -1.23 10.10 6.72
CA ILE A 547 -0.58 9.32 7.79
C ILE A 547 0.18 10.19 8.79
N LEU A 548 0.77 11.30 8.39
CA LEU A 548 1.58 12.15 9.28
C LEU A 548 0.76 12.69 10.49
N PRO A 549 -0.43 13.29 10.29
CA PRO A 549 -1.26 13.73 11.41
C PRO A 549 -1.76 12.55 12.27
N LEU A 550 -1.98 11.37 11.65
CA LEU A 550 -2.42 10.19 12.38
C LEU A 550 -1.32 9.62 13.28
N LEU A 551 -0.06 9.66 12.84
CA LEU A 551 1.10 9.31 13.66
C LEU A 551 1.26 10.26 14.86
N GLU A 552 1.09 11.55 14.67
CA GLU A 552 1.14 12.53 15.76
C GLU A 552 0.04 12.29 16.80
N LYS A 553 -1.19 12.04 16.34
CA LYS A 553 -2.31 11.67 17.22
C LYS A 553 -2.03 10.37 17.96
N PHE A 554 -1.47 9.38 17.28
CA PHE A 554 -1.08 8.11 17.89
C PHE A 554 -0.07 8.31 19.01
N GLU A 555 0.99 9.07 18.78
CA GLU A 555 2.02 9.33 19.81
C GLU A 555 1.43 10.03 21.05
N ASN A 556 0.49 10.96 20.86
CA ASN A 556 -0.21 11.62 21.97
C ASN A 556 -1.04 10.61 22.79
N VAL A 557 -1.83 9.76 22.12
CA VAL A 557 -2.64 8.72 22.77
C VAL A 557 -1.76 7.70 23.48
N ASN A 558 -0.66 7.26 22.87
CA ASN A 558 0.28 6.31 23.45
C ASN A 558 0.97 6.88 24.70
N ASN A 559 1.39 8.14 24.69
CA ASN A 559 2.00 8.78 25.85
C ASN A 559 1.02 8.89 27.02
N LYS A 560 -0.24 9.27 26.76
CA LYS A 560 -1.30 9.30 27.77
C LYS A 560 -1.58 7.91 28.35
N PHE A 561 -1.60 6.88 27.49
CA PHE A 561 -1.73 5.49 27.93
C PHE A 561 -0.62 5.10 28.91
N LEU A 562 0.63 5.35 28.55
CA LEU A 562 1.79 5.00 29.40
C LEU A 562 1.76 5.76 30.73
N GLN A 563 1.42 7.04 30.69
CA GLN A 563 1.26 7.86 31.89
C GLN A 563 0.16 7.29 32.80
N LEU A 564 -1.03 7.05 32.26
CA LEU A 564 -2.17 6.54 33.05
C LEU A 564 -1.88 5.15 33.64
N LYS A 565 -1.21 4.27 32.86
CA LYS A 565 -0.81 2.95 33.33
C LYS A 565 0.17 3.04 34.53
N ASN A 566 1.13 3.95 34.47
CA ASN A 566 2.08 4.18 35.57
C ASN A 566 1.39 4.79 36.81
N GLU A 567 0.50 5.75 36.60
CA GLU A 567 -0.29 6.36 37.69
C GLU A 567 -1.13 5.32 38.40
N ILE A 568 -1.87 4.47 37.72
CA ILE A 568 -2.71 3.42 38.30
C ILE A 568 -1.84 2.38 39.05
N ASN A 569 -0.72 1.96 38.47
CA ASN A 569 0.19 1.02 39.13
C ASN A 569 0.80 1.58 40.41
N SER A 570 1.05 2.87 40.47
CA SER A 570 1.62 3.52 41.65
C SER A 570 0.57 3.91 42.71
N ALA A 571 -0.69 4.08 42.34
CA ALA A 571 -1.77 4.51 43.24
C ALA A 571 -2.37 3.38 44.07
N PHE A 572 -2.27 2.16 43.57
CA PHE A 572 -2.78 0.93 44.18
C PHE A 572 -1.65 -0.09 44.38
#